data_86701111a784c3614f4d810e116e9f29
#
_entry.id   86701111a784c3614f4d810e116e9f29
#
_cell.length_a   1.000
_cell.length_b   1.000
_cell.length_c   1.000
_cell.angle_alpha   90.00
_cell.angle_beta   90.00
_cell.angle_gamma   90.00
#
_symmetry.space_group_name_H-M   'P 1'
#
loop_
_entity.id
_entity.type
_entity.pdbx_description
1 polymer ?
#
loop_
_entity_poly.entity_id
_entity_poly.type
_entity_poly.pdbx_seq_one_letter_code
_entity_poly.pdbx_strand_id
1 'polypeptide(L)'
;LLKSLHKDERVIILEDVHEVTVDHVVEAVYMMYGDAGKIGRVSATDALRACMRLTPGRIIMTELRDDAAWDYLKALNTGHPGGVMSTHANSARDAFNRIGLLIKATPIGRMLDMSDIMRMLYSTIDVVVHMEKRKIKEIYFDPEYKMQCVNGSL
;
A
#
# COMPACT_ATOMS: atom_id res chain seq x y z
N LEU A 1 -4.90 0.06 14.66
CA LEU A 1 -3.72 -0.39 13.92
C LEU A 1 -2.54 0.56 14.13
N LEU A 2 -2.67 1.87 13.83
CA LEU A 2 -1.55 2.82 13.94
C LEU A 2 -1.04 2.98 15.39
N LYS A 3 -1.90 2.85 16.39
CA LYS A 3 -1.51 2.88 17.81
C LYS A 3 -0.65 1.70 18.24
N SER A 4 -0.54 0.66 17.41
CA SER A 4 0.30 -0.52 17.69
C SER A 4 1.70 -0.41 17.06
N LEU A 5 2.03 0.70 16.41
CA LEU A 5 3.38 0.97 15.89
C LEU A 5 4.37 1.10 17.05
N HIS A 6 5.58 0.59 16.86
CA HIS A 6 6.62 0.76 17.87
C HIS A 6 7.10 2.22 17.89
N LYS A 7 7.34 2.77 19.07
CA LYS A 7 7.72 4.19 19.24
C LYS A 7 9.02 4.56 18.53
N ASP A 8 9.97 3.63 18.44
CA ASP A 8 11.29 3.84 17.84
C ASP A 8 11.35 3.40 16.36
N GLU A 9 10.20 3.09 15.75
CA GLU A 9 10.11 2.76 14.34
C GLU A 9 10.12 4.03 13.50
N ARG A 10 10.91 4.06 12.42
CA ARG A 10 10.87 5.16 11.46
C ARG A 10 9.69 4.98 10.51
N VAL A 11 8.66 5.76 10.69
CA VAL A 11 7.42 5.67 9.92
C VAL A 11 7.32 6.84 8.96
N ILE A 12 7.11 6.54 7.67
CA ILE A 12 6.84 7.56 6.67
C ILE A 12 5.40 7.43 6.20
N ILE A 13 4.65 8.51 6.28
CA ILE A 13 3.23 8.59 5.98
C ILE A 13 3.06 9.44 4.73
N LEU A 14 2.51 8.84 3.68
CA LEU A 14 2.23 9.47 2.40
C LEU A 14 0.73 9.79 2.33
N GLU A 15 0.39 11.06 2.19
CA GLU A 15 -0.99 11.56 2.25
C GLU A 15 -1.28 12.57 1.14
N ASP A 16 -2.49 12.57 0.59
CA ASP A 16 -2.98 13.64 -0.27
C ASP A 16 -3.64 14.78 0.53
N VAL A 17 -4.24 14.43 1.66
CA VAL A 17 -4.78 15.33 2.69
C VAL A 17 -4.26 14.87 4.04
N HIS A 18 -3.81 15.79 4.89
CA HIS A 18 -3.31 15.43 6.21
C HIS A 18 -4.46 15.00 7.14
N GLU A 19 -4.59 13.68 7.33
CA GLU A 19 -5.66 13.06 8.12
C GLU A 19 -5.13 12.14 9.24
N VAL A 20 -3.87 11.72 9.13
CA VAL A 20 -3.28 10.72 10.03
C VAL A 20 -2.29 11.36 10.97
N THR A 21 -2.37 11.03 12.26
CA THR A 21 -1.42 11.44 13.29
C THR A 21 -0.93 10.23 14.08
N VAL A 22 0.38 10.14 14.30
CA VAL A 22 1.03 9.06 15.08
C VAL A 22 1.95 9.67 16.15
N ASP A 23 1.35 10.36 17.11
CA ASP A 23 2.06 11.17 18.14
C ASP A 23 3.00 10.36 19.03
N HIS A 24 2.83 9.05 19.11
CA HIS A 24 3.65 8.16 19.93
C HIS A 24 4.90 7.64 19.23
N VAL A 25 5.03 7.89 17.91
CA VAL A 25 6.19 7.49 17.10
C VAL A 25 7.20 8.65 17.06
N VAL A 26 8.43 8.40 17.48
CA VAL A 26 9.47 9.44 17.58
C VAL A 26 9.91 9.95 16.20
N GLU A 27 10.03 9.04 15.23
CA GLU A 27 10.46 9.36 13.86
C GLU A 27 9.30 9.20 12.85
N ALA A 28 8.27 10.01 12.99
CA ALA A 28 7.18 10.09 12.01
C ALA A 28 7.44 11.21 11.00
N VAL A 29 7.51 10.86 9.71
CA VAL A 29 7.68 11.82 8.61
C VAL A 29 6.41 11.84 7.76
N TYR A 30 5.85 13.02 7.57
CA TYR A 30 4.64 13.22 6.76
C TYR A 30 5.02 13.82 5.41
N MET A 31 4.65 13.15 4.34
CA MET A 31 4.92 13.57 2.97
C MET A 31 3.59 13.74 2.23
N MET A 32 3.35 14.96 1.77
CA MET A 32 2.13 15.30 1.04
C MET A 32 2.33 15.10 -0.46
N TYR A 33 1.36 14.48 -1.12
CA TYR A 33 1.30 14.36 -2.57
C TYR A 33 -0.03 14.93 -3.11
N GLY A 34 -0.20 14.99 -4.42
CA GLY A 34 -1.44 15.45 -5.05
C GLY A 34 -1.37 15.35 -6.57
N ASP A 35 -2.36 15.96 -7.24
CA ASP A 35 -2.41 15.93 -8.70
C ASP A 35 -1.17 16.59 -9.29
N ALA A 36 -0.39 15.85 -10.08
CA ALA A 36 0.87 16.28 -10.69
C ALA A 36 0.74 17.50 -11.64
N GLY A 37 -0.48 17.92 -11.96
CA GLY A 37 -0.74 19.10 -12.80
C GLY A 37 -0.90 20.42 -12.04
N LYS A 38 -0.90 20.40 -10.70
CA LYS A 38 -1.02 21.60 -9.88
C LYS A 38 0.36 22.10 -9.44
N ILE A 39 0.61 23.39 -9.59
CA ILE A 39 1.89 24.02 -9.21
C ILE A 39 2.23 23.69 -7.74
N GLY A 40 3.43 23.13 -7.51
CA GLY A 40 3.93 22.79 -6.18
C GLY A 40 3.43 21.45 -5.62
N ARG A 41 2.73 20.63 -6.41
CA ARG A 41 2.29 19.29 -6.02
C ARG A 41 3.17 18.21 -6.66
N VAL A 42 3.53 17.22 -5.86
CA VAL A 42 4.33 16.06 -6.24
C VAL A 42 3.38 14.88 -6.46
N SER A 43 3.60 14.06 -7.48
CA SER A 43 2.78 12.85 -7.70
C SER A 43 2.97 11.84 -6.56
N ALA A 44 1.99 10.96 -6.34
CA ALA A 44 2.10 9.88 -5.36
C ALA A 44 3.34 8.98 -5.65
N THR A 45 3.61 8.70 -6.92
CA THR A 45 4.77 7.93 -7.38
C THR A 45 6.09 8.63 -7.03
N ASP A 46 6.21 9.95 -7.27
CA ASP A 46 7.43 10.69 -6.95
C ASP A 46 7.63 10.85 -5.45
N ALA A 47 6.54 11.07 -4.69
CA ALA A 47 6.59 11.09 -3.23
C ALA A 47 7.06 9.74 -2.67
N LEU A 48 6.57 8.63 -3.21
CA LEU A 48 6.99 7.28 -2.83
C LEU A 48 8.48 7.03 -3.16
N ARG A 49 8.95 7.45 -4.34
CA ARG A 49 10.37 7.36 -4.71
C ARG A 49 11.27 8.19 -3.78
N ALA A 50 10.82 9.38 -3.38
CA ALA A 50 11.53 10.18 -2.39
C ALA A 50 11.52 9.52 -1.02
N CYS A 51 10.37 8.97 -0.59
CA CYS A 51 10.22 8.20 0.65
C CYS A 51 11.26 7.07 0.77
N MET A 52 11.50 6.32 -0.31
CA MET A 52 12.49 5.22 -0.32
C MET A 52 13.92 5.66 -0.01
N ARG A 53 14.25 6.95 -0.22
CA ARG A 53 15.57 7.53 0.10
C ARG A 53 15.70 7.97 1.56
N LEU A 54 14.59 8.01 2.28
CA LEU A 54 14.55 8.40 3.69
C LEU A 54 14.72 7.22 4.64
N THR A 55 15.12 6.06 4.12
CA THR A 55 15.32 4.82 4.91
C THR A 55 14.11 4.48 5.80
N PRO A 56 12.92 4.29 5.22
CA PRO A 56 11.72 3.99 6.00
C PRO A 56 11.82 2.62 6.66
N GLY A 57 11.47 2.52 7.94
CA GLY A 57 11.17 1.26 8.60
C GLY A 57 9.79 0.76 8.19
N ARG A 58 8.84 1.68 8.05
CA ARG A 58 7.47 1.40 7.61
C ARG A 58 6.92 2.52 6.73
N ILE A 59 6.20 2.14 5.68
CA ILE A 59 5.53 3.07 4.77
C ILE A 59 4.03 2.94 4.94
N ILE A 60 3.37 4.05 5.25
CA ILE A 60 1.91 4.14 5.32
C ILE A 60 1.45 5.02 4.16
N MET A 61 0.51 4.52 3.37
CA MET A 61 -0.10 5.27 2.29
C MET A 61 -1.60 5.40 2.54
N THR A 62 -2.06 6.61 2.81
CA THR A 62 -3.45 6.83 3.26
C THR A 62 -4.47 6.48 2.19
N GLU A 63 -4.12 6.63 0.92
CA GLU A 63 -4.94 6.12 -0.19
C GLU A 63 -4.07 5.67 -1.35
N LEU A 64 -4.31 4.45 -1.80
CA LEU A 64 -3.64 3.91 -2.98
C LEU A 64 -4.45 4.25 -4.24
N ARG A 65 -3.87 5.10 -5.08
CA ARG A 65 -4.46 5.56 -6.34
C ARG A 65 -3.49 5.37 -7.51
N ASP A 66 -4.05 5.25 -8.70
CA ASP A 66 -3.36 5.34 -9.98
C ASP A 66 -2.07 4.50 -10.09
N ASP A 67 -1.04 5.07 -10.67
CA ASP A 67 0.23 4.44 -10.98
C ASP A 67 1.12 4.16 -9.75
N ALA A 68 0.86 4.80 -8.62
CA ALA A 68 1.59 4.54 -7.36
C ALA A 68 1.39 3.10 -6.85
N ALA A 69 0.32 2.41 -7.27
CA ALA A 69 0.02 1.05 -6.83
C ALA A 69 1.15 0.06 -7.16
N TRP A 70 1.74 0.15 -8.34
CA TRP A 70 2.86 -0.71 -8.73
C TRP A 70 4.11 -0.43 -7.89
N ASP A 71 4.52 0.84 -7.79
CA ASP A 71 5.73 1.22 -7.06
C ASP A 71 5.60 0.94 -5.56
N TYR A 72 4.40 1.12 -4.98
CA TYR A 72 4.13 0.79 -3.58
C TYR A 72 4.21 -0.71 -3.31
N LEU A 73 3.56 -1.54 -4.13
CA LEU A 73 3.64 -2.99 -4.00
C LEU A 73 5.10 -3.50 -4.13
N LYS A 74 5.86 -2.93 -5.05
CA LYS A 74 7.28 -3.23 -5.21
C LYS A 74 8.08 -2.83 -3.97
N ALA A 75 7.82 -1.67 -3.37
CA ALA A 75 8.47 -1.23 -2.14
C ALA A 75 8.23 -2.21 -0.98
N LEU A 76 6.98 -2.65 -0.79
CA LEU A 76 6.62 -3.64 0.24
C LEU A 76 7.35 -4.99 0.03
N ASN A 77 7.52 -5.39 -1.22
CA ASN A 77 8.15 -6.66 -1.58
C ASN A 77 9.69 -6.61 -1.58
N THR A 78 10.31 -5.43 -1.47
CA THR A 78 11.76 -5.23 -1.55
C THR A 78 12.38 -4.67 -0.27
N GLY A 79 11.97 -5.15 0.90
CA GLY A 79 12.64 -4.86 2.17
C GLY A 79 11.94 -3.85 3.08
N HIS A 80 10.68 -3.47 2.77
CA HIS A 80 9.87 -2.60 3.64
C HIS A 80 8.55 -3.30 4.04
N PRO A 81 8.62 -4.42 4.81
CA PRO A 81 7.45 -5.18 5.22
C PRO A 81 6.57 -4.38 6.20
N GLY A 82 5.31 -4.81 6.33
CA GLY A 82 4.40 -4.24 7.31
C GLY A 82 3.83 -2.87 6.90
N GLY A 83 3.88 -2.51 5.62
CA GLY A 83 3.23 -1.32 5.10
C GLY A 83 1.71 -1.37 5.31
N VAL A 84 1.10 -0.21 5.39
CA VAL A 84 -0.35 -0.05 5.53
C VAL A 84 -0.84 0.86 4.42
N MET A 85 -1.91 0.46 3.77
CA MET A 85 -2.56 1.27 2.73
C MET A 85 -4.07 1.19 2.86
N SER A 86 -4.78 2.16 2.30
CA SER A 86 -6.21 2.03 2.08
C SER A 86 -6.57 2.13 0.60
N THR A 87 -7.68 1.54 0.24
CA THR A 87 -8.27 1.62 -1.10
C THR A 87 -9.78 1.45 -1.01
N HIS A 88 -10.52 2.01 -1.95
CA HIS A 88 -11.97 1.83 -2.02
C HIS A 88 -12.31 0.49 -2.68
N ALA A 89 -13.02 -0.37 -1.96
CA ALA A 89 -13.51 -1.67 -2.45
C ALA A 89 -14.79 -2.08 -1.70
N ASN A 90 -15.58 -2.97 -2.29
CA ASN A 90 -16.84 -3.44 -1.70
C ASN A 90 -16.69 -4.72 -0.85
N SER A 91 -15.52 -5.35 -0.92
CA SER A 91 -15.16 -6.55 -0.14
C SER A 91 -13.64 -6.66 -0.03
N ALA A 92 -13.14 -7.57 0.81
CA ALA A 92 -11.71 -7.86 0.87
C ALA A 92 -11.18 -8.40 -0.47
N ARG A 93 -11.96 -9.26 -1.14
CA ARG A 93 -11.60 -9.79 -2.47
C ARG A 93 -11.58 -8.69 -3.53
N ASP A 94 -12.56 -7.78 -3.51
CA ASP A 94 -12.61 -6.66 -4.45
C ASP A 94 -11.44 -5.70 -4.25
N ALA A 95 -10.89 -5.59 -3.04
CA ALA A 95 -9.68 -4.82 -2.80
C ALA A 95 -8.49 -5.36 -3.61
N PHE A 96 -8.27 -6.68 -3.65
CA PHE A 96 -7.24 -7.28 -4.49
C PHE A 96 -7.48 -6.99 -5.97
N ASN A 97 -8.71 -7.19 -6.44
CA ASN A 97 -9.08 -6.90 -7.83
C ASN A 97 -8.86 -5.41 -8.17
N ARG A 98 -9.26 -4.51 -7.28
CA ARG A 98 -9.09 -3.06 -7.46
C ARG A 98 -7.62 -2.68 -7.60
N ILE A 99 -6.76 -3.17 -6.70
CA ILE A 99 -5.33 -2.92 -6.76
C ILE A 99 -4.72 -3.52 -8.03
N GLY A 100 -5.12 -4.74 -8.40
CA GLY A 100 -4.70 -5.38 -9.64
C GLY A 100 -5.03 -4.54 -10.89
N LEU A 101 -6.22 -3.94 -10.94
CA LEU A 101 -6.63 -3.05 -12.03
C LEU A 101 -5.83 -1.74 -12.04
N LEU A 102 -5.53 -1.15 -10.88
CA LEU A 102 -4.66 0.02 -10.77
C LEU A 102 -3.26 -0.28 -11.34
N ILE A 103 -2.67 -1.43 -10.96
CA ILE A 103 -1.39 -1.88 -11.50
C ILE A 103 -1.48 -2.11 -13.01
N LYS A 104 -2.54 -2.79 -13.47
CA LYS A 104 -2.74 -3.09 -14.90
C LYS A 104 -2.86 -1.82 -15.76
N ALA A 105 -3.32 -0.72 -15.19
CA ALA A 105 -3.40 0.57 -15.87
C ALA A 105 -2.03 1.22 -16.11
N THR A 106 -0.99 0.84 -15.34
CA THR A 106 0.37 1.36 -15.50
C THR A 106 1.05 0.85 -16.77
N PRO A 107 2.06 1.55 -17.32
CA PRO A 107 2.82 1.06 -18.49
C PRO A 107 3.42 -0.32 -18.27
N ILE A 108 3.98 -0.59 -17.10
CA ILE A 108 4.58 -1.89 -16.74
C ILE A 108 3.48 -2.95 -16.58
N GLY A 109 2.42 -2.63 -15.86
CA GLY A 109 1.32 -3.56 -15.61
C GLY A 109 0.60 -4.02 -16.88
N ARG A 110 0.58 -3.19 -17.94
CA ARG A 110 0.04 -3.60 -19.26
C ARG A 110 0.78 -4.76 -19.88
N MET A 111 2.07 -4.91 -19.57
CA MET A 111 2.91 -5.99 -20.10
C MET A 111 2.86 -7.28 -19.27
N LEU A 112 2.33 -7.22 -18.04
CA LEU A 112 2.19 -8.37 -17.14
C LEU A 112 0.84 -9.02 -17.30
N ASP A 113 0.74 -10.34 -17.13
CA ASP A 113 -0.54 -11.01 -17.05
C ASP A 113 -1.24 -10.70 -15.73
N MET A 114 -2.57 -10.63 -15.76
CA MET A 114 -3.36 -10.35 -14.55
C MET A 114 -3.13 -11.43 -13.48
N SER A 115 -2.94 -12.68 -13.87
CA SER A 115 -2.61 -13.79 -12.97
C SER A 115 -1.32 -13.55 -12.20
N ASP A 116 -0.28 -13.01 -12.87
CA ASP A 116 1.00 -12.69 -12.23
C ASP A 116 0.86 -11.51 -11.26
N ILE A 117 0.10 -10.49 -11.65
CA ILE A 117 -0.23 -9.36 -10.78
C ILE A 117 -0.97 -9.86 -9.53
N MET A 118 -1.99 -10.70 -9.70
CA MET A 118 -2.77 -11.25 -8.59
C MET A 118 -1.92 -12.13 -7.68
N ARG A 119 -1.07 -12.99 -8.23
CA ARG A 119 -0.14 -13.80 -7.45
C ARG A 119 0.81 -12.93 -6.61
N MET A 120 1.35 -11.84 -7.20
CA MET A 120 2.20 -10.91 -6.48
C MET A 120 1.45 -10.17 -5.37
N LEU A 121 0.19 -9.78 -5.58
CA LEU A 121 -0.65 -9.18 -4.55
C LEU A 121 -0.88 -10.14 -3.38
N TYR A 122 -1.29 -11.38 -3.65
CA TYR A 122 -1.50 -12.38 -2.61
C TYR A 122 -0.21 -12.81 -1.90
N SER A 123 0.94 -12.77 -2.57
CA SER A 123 2.23 -13.03 -1.91
C SER A 123 2.72 -11.87 -1.05
N THR A 124 2.25 -10.65 -1.28
CA THR A 124 2.72 -9.44 -0.58
C THR A 124 1.78 -9.03 0.55
N ILE A 125 0.46 -9.01 0.30
CA ILE A 125 -0.54 -8.54 1.26
C ILE A 125 -0.87 -9.64 2.25
N ASP A 126 -0.72 -9.35 3.56
CA ASP A 126 -1.01 -10.30 4.62
C ASP A 126 -2.47 -10.29 5.05
N VAL A 127 -3.03 -9.10 5.20
CA VAL A 127 -4.36 -8.91 5.77
C VAL A 127 -5.09 -7.83 5.00
N VAL A 128 -6.36 -8.09 4.68
CA VAL A 128 -7.27 -7.05 4.19
C VAL A 128 -8.45 -6.93 5.17
N VAL A 129 -8.68 -5.72 5.64
CA VAL A 129 -9.82 -5.41 6.51
C VAL A 129 -10.81 -4.56 5.73
N HIS A 130 -11.96 -5.15 5.38
CA HIS A 130 -13.05 -4.40 4.77
C HIS A 130 -13.94 -3.78 5.83
N MET A 131 -14.16 -2.47 5.69
CA MET A 131 -14.97 -1.68 6.62
C MET A 131 -16.14 -1.01 5.91
N GLU A 132 -17.31 -1.08 6.52
CA GLU A 132 -18.51 -0.37 6.08
C GLU A 132 -19.13 0.36 7.27
N LYS A 133 -19.52 1.63 7.10
CA LYS A 133 -20.14 2.45 8.15
C LYS A 133 -19.38 2.39 9.50
N ARG A 134 -18.04 2.47 9.43
CA ARG A 134 -17.14 2.42 10.60
C ARG A 134 -17.16 1.09 11.37
N LYS A 135 -17.62 0.01 10.75
CA LYS A 135 -17.62 -1.35 11.34
C LYS A 135 -16.82 -2.27 10.44
N ILE A 136 -16.05 -3.15 11.06
CA ILE A 136 -15.39 -4.25 10.34
C ILE A 136 -16.47 -5.21 9.86
N LYS A 137 -16.49 -5.49 8.57
CA LYS A 137 -17.40 -6.41 7.90
C LYS A 137 -16.74 -7.72 7.55
N GLU A 138 -15.52 -7.64 7.09
CA GLU A 138 -14.78 -8.79 6.60
C GLU A 138 -13.30 -8.61 6.92
N ILE A 139 -12.63 -9.71 7.26
CA ILE A 139 -11.17 -9.76 7.36
C ILE A 139 -10.72 -10.91 6.48
N TYR A 140 -9.87 -10.61 5.51
CA TYR A 140 -9.12 -11.62 4.76
C TYR A 140 -7.77 -11.83 5.46
N PHE A 141 -7.47 -13.09 5.78
CA PHE A 141 -6.18 -13.54 6.29
C PHE A 141 -5.99 -14.99 5.90
N ASP A 142 -5.14 -15.28 4.94
CA ASP A 142 -4.88 -16.62 4.43
C ASP A 142 -3.36 -16.84 4.25
N PRO A 143 -2.65 -17.17 5.34
CA PRO A 143 -1.21 -17.37 5.30
C PRO A 143 -0.81 -18.62 4.50
N GLU A 144 -1.67 -19.64 4.41
CA GLU A 144 -1.38 -20.85 3.63
C GLU A 144 -1.38 -20.54 2.13
N TYR A 145 -2.41 -19.86 1.65
CA TYR A 145 -2.48 -19.44 0.26
C TYR A 145 -1.36 -18.45 -0.09
N LYS A 146 -1.04 -17.51 0.82
CA LYS A 146 0.11 -16.63 0.67
C LYS A 146 1.41 -17.43 0.44
N MET A 147 1.67 -18.44 1.25
CA MET A 147 2.87 -19.27 1.11
C MET A 147 2.89 -20.06 -0.21
N GLN A 148 1.75 -20.52 -0.70
CA GLN A 148 1.65 -21.14 -2.04
C GLN A 148 2.02 -20.16 -3.15
N CYS A 149 1.52 -18.90 -3.06
CA CYS A 149 1.87 -17.84 -4.01
C CYS A 149 3.37 -17.50 -3.99
N VAL A 150 3.98 -17.44 -2.81
CA VAL A 150 5.43 -17.17 -2.63
C VAL A 150 6.26 -18.30 -3.25
N ASN A 151 5.89 -19.55 -3.02
CA ASN A 151 6.64 -20.72 -3.47
C ASN A 151 6.39 -21.07 -4.94
N GLY A 152 5.47 -20.41 -5.62
CA GLY A 152 5.12 -20.71 -7.01
C GLY A 152 4.45 -22.07 -7.20
N SER A 153 3.74 -22.55 -6.16
CA SER A 153 3.09 -23.87 -6.14
C SER A 153 1.64 -23.85 -6.66
N LEU A 154 1.27 -22.80 -7.41
CA LEU A 154 -0.05 -22.62 -8.02
C LEU A 154 0.00 -22.88 -9.52
#